data_1f1551111e0da4246ef9b3b6ecb00a9a
#
_entry.id   1f1551111e0da4246ef9b3b6ecb00a9a
#
_cell.length_a   1.000
_cell.length_b   1.000
_cell.length_c   1.000
_cell.angle_alpha   90.00
_cell.angle_beta   90.00
_cell.angle_gamma   90.00
#
_symmetry.space_group_name_H-M   'P 1'
#
loop_
_entity.id
_entity.type
_entity.pdbx_description
1 polymer ?
#
loop_
_entity_poly.entity_id
_entity_poly.type
_entity_poly.pdbx_seq_one_letter_code
_entity_poly.pdbx_strand_id
1 'polypeptide(L)'
;MNLFDRFEQNTHNHPDKPAYIYFDKGLWKTLTYKDVLDKTQRFLRGLEAECYTPGMTAALLTPPSADFFPFALALLKLGIVPILVEPALGIKKIREIYAESKPDIFVGNTLTHTLRLIFGWGKESVKYNLSIAGMESGKPALSNAKVWKPNLQSPIPNYHLPLTTPAAIIYTSGSTGLPKGAIYTQENLAAQLELLKNTFNIAPDEVDLPAFPLYALIDLLLGVTSVIPDISFPVPGKTDAAKVIGAIQKFNVTNMFASPVVLDLLSSFAENNNSSSHPIVLSSLKRIITAGAPATIDLQKRFRHLLADHTSLYGIYGATETLPIAKVESREVFALEEKTKNGAGIFLGKPIEGVTVHIIPITDEPIEEWRDSLTVKPNVVGEITVQSGATTREYLNRPTSNRISKIFRHREEGALPDEAISEIASGYHPRNDEKVDIIHRMGDVGYFDEDGRLWYCGRKSHRVQTKDDVLFTEQIENIFNAHPQVYRTALVGVDREPVLWVELEKGVKTDKEKIIADLKTLAAAHPQASRIRIFLFLKKFPTDVRHNSKIIREKLTELATAY
;
A
#
# COMPACT_ATOMS: atom_id res chain seq x y z
N MET A 1 1.97 -24.73 -2.85
CA MET A 1 3.25 -24.56 -2.11
C MET A 1 3.05 -23.36 -1.19
N ASN A 2 3.31 -23.50 0.11
CA ASN A 2 3.23 -22.38 1.03
C ASN A 2 4.41 -21.40 0.82
N LEU A 3 4.32 -20.21 1.41
CA LEU A 3 5.31 -19.15 1.18
C LEU A 3 6.70 -19.52 1.73
N PHE A 4 6.77 -20.20 2.86
CA PHE A 4 8.05 -20.59 3.44
C PHE A 4 8.75 -21.68 2.62
N ASP A 5 8.02 -22.68 2.12
CA ASP A 5 8.58 -23.72 1.25
C ASP A 5 9.14 -23.10 -0.04
N ARG A 6 8.53 -22.02 -0.55
CA ARG A 6 9.05 -21.24 -1.70
C ARG A 6 10.40 -20.60 -1.37
N PHE A 7 10.53 -20.01 -0.18
CA PHE A 7 11.81 -19.44 0.28
C PHE A 7 12.87 -20.54 0.43
N GLU A 8 12.54 -21.69 1.04
CA GLU A 8 13.45 -22.82 1.15
C GLU A 8 13.91 -23.34 -0.22
N GLN A 9 13.01 -23.42 -1.19
CA GLN A 9 13.34 -23.80 -2.56
C GLN A 9 14.31 -22.81 -3.22
N ASN A 10 14.07 -21.50 -3.09
CA ASN A 10 14.99 -20.47 -3.59
C ASN A 10 16.37 -20.59 -2.94
N THR A 11 16.41 -20.85 -1.64
CA THR A 11 17.66 -21.06 -0.90
C THR A 11 18.40 -22.31 -1.34
N HIS A 12 17.69 -23.42 -1.57
CA HIS A 12 18.28 -24.65 -2.06
C HIS A 12 18.91 -24.47 -3.45
N ASN A 13 18.22 -23.74 -4.33
CA ASN A 13 18.69 -23.50 -5.69
C ASN A 13 19.89 -22.54 -5.73
N HIS A 14 19.94 -21.55 -4.84
CA HIS A 14 20.93 -20.47 -4.86
C HIS A 14 21.41 -20.09 -3.44
N PRO A 15 22.07 -21.00 -2.68
CA PRO A 15 22.39 -20.77 -1.27
C PRO A 15 23.34 -19.57 -1.04
N ASP A 16 24.33 -19.41 -1.90
CA ASP A 16 25.38 -18.38 -1.76
C ASP A 16 25.01 -17.05 -2.43
N LYS A 17 23.84 -16.96 -3.08
CA LYS A 17 23.35 -15.74 -3.69
C LYS A 17 23.05 -14.71 -2.58
N PRO A 18 23.40 -13.41 -2.79
CA PRO A 18 22.93 -12.34 -1.92
C PRO A 18 21.40 -12.32 -1.84
N ALA A 19 20.86 -12.49 -0.64
CA ALA A 19 19.44 -12.34 -0.37
C ALA A 19 19.13 -10.86 -0.16
N TYR A 20 19.89 -10.19 0.69
CA TYR A 20 19.84 -8.74 0.79
C TYR A 20 21.18 -8.13 1.20
N ILE A 21 21.40 -6.93 0.67
CA ILE A 21 22.54 -6.05 0.91
C ILE A 21 21.99 -4.84 1.66
N TYR A 22 22.47 -4.58 2.87
CA TYR A 22 21.93 -3.53 3.72
C TYR A 22 23.03 -2.65 4.30
N PHE A 23 22.68 -1.39 4.55
CA PHE A 23 23.60 -0.42 5.14
C PHE A 23 23.45 -0.42 6.66
N ASP A 24 24.55 -0.66 7.38
CA ASP A 24 24.58 -0.67 8.84
C ASP A 24 25.88 -0.07 9.36
N LYS A 25 25.78 0.91 10.26
CA LYS A 25 26.92 1.59 10.92
C LYS A 25 28.02 2.08 9.98
N GLY A 26 27.62 2.65 8.84
CA GLY A 26 28.55 3.20 7.86
C GLY A 26 29.10 2.19 6.84
N LEU A 27 28.70 0.94 6.92
CA LEU A 27 29.19 -0.13 6.05
C LEU A 27 28.04 -0.88 5.37
N TRP A 28 28.30 -1.31 4.14
CA TRP A 28 27.44 -2.24 3.44
C TRP A 28 27.76 -3.67 3.89
N LYS A 29 26.71 -4.40 4.26
CA LYS A 29 26.75 -5.80 4.67
C LYS A 29 25.88 -6.63 3.76
N THR A 30 26.22 -7.88 3.58
CA THR A 30 25.47 -8.84 2.75
C THR A 30 25.09 -10.04 3.58
N LEU A 31 23.85 -10.50 3.41
CA LEU A 31 23.42 -11.84 3.84
C LEU A 31 23.00 -12.62 2.62
N THR A 32 23.49 -13.86 2.54
CA THR A 32 23.09 -14.81 1.49
C THR A 32 21.73 -15.44 1.82
N TYR A 33 21.13 -16.12 0.87
CA TYR A 33 19.91 -16.92 1.10
C TYR A 33 20.14 -17.96 2.21
N LYS A 34 21.32 -18.61 2.23
CA LYS A 34 21.72 -19.53 3.30
C LYS A 34 21.81 -18.85 4.65
N ASP A 35 22.44 -17.67 4.74
CA ASP A 35 22.54 -16.91 5.99
C ASP A 35 21.16 -16.56 6.55
N VAL A 36 20.22 -16.16 5.66
CA VAL A 36 18.84 -15.85 6.04
C VAL A 36 18.14 -17.10 6.54
N LEU A 37 18.30 -18.26 5.86
CA LEU A 37 17.71 -19.53 6.31
C LEU A 37 18.28 -19.96 7.66
N ASP A 38 19.58 -19.89 7.85
CA ASP A 38 20.24 -20.25 9.11
C ASP A 38 19.75 -19.37 10.27
N LYS A 39 19.60 -18.06 10.04
CA LYS A 39 19.00 -17.15 11.02
C LYS A 39 17.53 -17.49 11.29
N THR A 40 16.75 -17.77 10.24
CA THR A 40 15.33 -18.16 10.37
C THR A 40 15.19 -19.44 11.20
N GLN A 41 16.03 -20.44 10.96
CA GLN A 41 16.02 -21.69 11.72
C GLN A 41 16.37 -21.48 13.20
N ARG A 42 17.26 -20.55 13.51
CA ARG A 42 17.55 -20.17 14.91
C ARG A 42 16.32 -19.55 15.57
N PHE A 43 15.61 -18.66 14.87
CA PHE A 43 14.36 -18.09 15.36
C PHE A 43 13.29 -19.15 15.58
N LEU A 44 13.11 -20.07 14.62
CA LEU A 44 12.16 -21.18 14.73
C LEU A 44 12.37 -22.01 16.00
N ARG A 45 13.60 -22.50 16.19
CA ARG A 45 13.93 -23.32 17.35
C ARG A 45 13.65 -22.64 18.67
N GLY A 46 13.83 -21.39 18.73
CA GLY A 46 13.62 -20.71 19.94
C GLY A 46 12.17 -20.30 20.18
N LEU A 47 11.42 -19.87 19.18
CA LEU A 47 9.98 -19.67 19.31
C LEU A 47 9.31 -20.96 19.80
N GLU A 48 9.77 -22.10 19.29
CA GLU A 48 9.27 -23.41 19.69
C GLU A 48 9.64 -23.78 21.13
N ALA A 49 10.90 -23.55 21.53
CA ALA A 49 11.37 -23.84 22.89
C ALA A 49 10.62 -23.03 23.97
N GLU A 50 10.06 -21.88 23.62
CA GLU A 50 9.22 -21.05 24.50
C GLU A 50 7.71 -21.33 24.34
N CYS A 51 7.34 -22.41 23.61
CA CYS A 51 5.97 -22.87 23.42
C CYS A 51 5.04 -21.88 22.70
N TYR A 52 5.57 -21.09 21.75
CA TYR A 52 4.71 -20.33 20.85
C TYR A 52 4.03 -21.27 19.85
N THR A 53 2.74 -21.08 19.66
CA THR A 53 1.89 -22.00 18.88
C THR A 53 1.25 -21.31 17.66
N PRO A 54 0.92 -22.08 16.62
CA PRO A 54 0.13 -21.57 15.49
C PRO A 54 -1.15 -20.86 15.95
N GLY A 55 -1.52 -19.78 15.25
CA GLY A 55 -2.69 -18.96 15.56
C GLY A 55 -2.45 -17.85 16.57
N MET A 56 -1.33 -17.85 17.31
CA MET A 56 -0.93 -16.69 18.08
C MET A 56 -0.70 -15.48 17.18
N THR A 57 -0.95 -14.27 17.71
CA THR A 57 -0.74 -13.02 16.99
C THR A 57 0.43 -12.23 17.55
N ALA A 58 1.24 -11.62 16.68
CA ALA A 58 2.43 -10.88 17.06
C ALA A 58 2.41 -9.44 16.53
N ALA A 59 2.28 -8.45 17.41
CA ALA A 59 2.42 -7.05 17.04
C ALA A 59 3.88 -6.72 16.74
N LEU A 60 4.21 -6.45 15.46
CA LEU A 60 5.56 -6.09 15.03
C LEU A 60 5.70 -4.57 14.98
N LEU A 61 6.42 -3.99 15.93
CA LEU A 61 6.74 -2.57 15.98
C LEU A 61 8.25 -2.35 16.14
N THR A 62 9.00 -2.86 15.17
CA THR A 62 10.46 -2.74 15.10
C THR A 62 10.85 -2.32 13.69
N PRO A 63 11.87 -1.46 13.54
CA PRO A 63 12.38 -1.12 12.20
C PRO A 63 12.88 -2.37 11.46
N PRO A 64 12.73 -2.41 10.13
CA PRO A 64 13.37 -3.44 9.32
C PRO A 64 14.88 -3.47 9.59
N SER A 65 15.40 -4.65 9.86
CA SER A 65 16.80 -4.89 10.18
C SER A 65 17.24 -6.23 9.60
N ALA A 66 18.52 -6.56 9.70
CA ALA A 66 19.07 -7.86 9.27
C ALA A 66 18.38 -9.08 9.90
N ASP A 67 17.78 -8.89 11.07
CA ASP A 67 17.07 -9.96 11.79
C ASP A 67 15.56 -9.92 11.58
N PHE A 68 15.01 -8.81 11.03
CA PHE A 68 13.58 -8.64 10.84
C PHE A 68 12.99 -9.67 9.85
N PHE A 69 13.62 -9.84 8.68
CA PHE A 69 13.12 -10.74 7.64
C PHE A 69 13.23 -12.22 8.02
N PRO A 70 14.38 -12.70 8.57
CA PRO A 70 14.47 -14.05 9.11
C PRO A 70 13.44 -14.32 10.21
N PHE A 71 13.18 -13.35 11.08
CA PHE A 71 12.16 -13.49 12.12
C PHE A 71 10.74 -13.53 11.52
N ALA A 72 10.43 -12.69 10.55
CA ALA A 72 9.13 -12.71 9.85
C ALA A 72 8.89 -14.06 9.15
N LEU A 73 9.93 -14.62 8.50
CA LEU A 73 9.87 -15.97 7.90
C LEU A 73 9.63 -17.06 8.95
N ALA A 74 10.24 -16.93 10.13
CA ALA A 74 10.02 -17.87 11.24
C ALA A 74 8.57 -17.82 11.75
N LEU A 75 7.99 -16.62 11.91
CA LEU A 75 6.57 -16.47 12.26
C LEU A 75 5.67 -17.12 11.20
N LEU A 76 5.96 -16.88 9.92
CA LEU A 76 5.21 -17.43 8.80
C LEU A 76 5.24 -18.96 8.78
N LYS A 77 6.41 -19.60 9.05
CA LYS A 77 6.57 -21.06 9.13
C LYS A 77 5.80 -21.67 10.29
N LEU A 78 5.79 -20.99 11.44
CA LEU A 78 5.08 -21.46 12.65
C LEU A 78 3.58 -21.14 12.63
N GLY A 79 3.08 -20.37 11.66
CA GLY A 79 1.68 -19.94 11.65
C GLY A 79 1.35 -18.94 12.75
N ILE A 80 2.35 -18.19 13.23
CA ILE A 80 2.14 -17.03 14.10
C ILE A 80 1.86 -15.82 13.21
N VAL A 81 0.75 -15.13 13.45
CA VAL A 81 0.22 -14.09 12.56
C VAL A 81 0.80 -12.72 12.93
N PRO A 82 1.71 -12.13 12.13
CA PRO A 82 2.20 -10.79 12.37
C PRO A 82 1.08 -9.75 12.17
N ILE A 83 0.96 -8.82 13.12
CA ILE A 83 0.12 -7.64 13.04
C ILE A 83 1.04 -6.47 12.65
N LEU A 84 0.84 -5.98 11.42
CA LEU A 84 1.64 -4.89 10.86
C LEU A 84 0.86 -3.58 10.96
N VAL A 85 1.43 -2.65 11.74
CA VAL A 85 0.86 -1.33 11.98
C VAL A 85 1.87 -0.27 11.57
N GLU A 86 1.41 0.71 10.82
CA GLU A 86 2.25 1.82 10.41
C GLU A 86 2.53 2.76 11.60
N PRO A 87 3.80 2.99 11.97
CA PRO A 87 4.14 3.87 13.10
C PRO A 87 3.64 5.32 12.92
N ALA A 88 3.53 5.80 11.69
CA ALA A 88 3.04 7.14 11.36
C ALA A 88 1.57 7.39 11.74
N LEU A 89 0.79 6.35 12.02
CA LEU A 89 -0.60 6.47 12.52
C LEU A 89 -0.68 7.18 13.88
N GLY A 90 0.41 7.17 14.63
CA GLY A 90 0.54 7.86 15.92
C GLY A 90 0.01 7.04 17.11
N ILE A 91 0.41 7.49 18.28
CA ILE A 91 0.28 6.77 19.57
C ILE A 91 -1.15 6.33 19.88
N LYS A 92 -2.13 7.23 19.66
CA LYS A 92 -3.54 6.98 19.98
C LYS A 92 -4.13 5.87 19.12
N LYS A 93 -3.94 5.95 17.80
CA LYS A 93 -4.45 4.94 16.85
C LYS A 93 -3.78 3.58 17.06
N ILE A 94 -2.48 3.53 17.35
CA ILE A 94 -1.76 2.27 17.66
C ILE A 94 -2.37 1.63 18.92
N ARG A 95 -2.69 2.42 19.96
CA ARG A 95 -3.36 1.89 21.16
C ARG A 95 -4.73 1.28 20.83
N GLU A 96 -5.53 1.97 20.02
CA GLU A 96 -6.86 1.51 19.61
C GLU A 96 -6.76 0.21 18.76
N ILE A 97 -5.80 0.14 17.84
CA ILE A 97 -5.52 -1.05 17.03
C ILE A 97 -5.15 -2.24 17.92
N TYR A 98 -4.25 -2.07 18.89
CA TYR A 98 -3.86 -3.19 19.75
C TYR A 98 -4.90 -3.57 20.80
N ALA A 99 -5.80 -2.67 21.16
CA ALA A 99 -6.98 -3.00 21.95
C ALA A 99 -7.99 -3.85 21.16
N GLU A 100 -8.13 -3.61 19.85
CA GLU A 100 -8.98 -4.38 18.95
C GLU A 100 -8.36 -5.73 18.56
N SER A 101 -7.10 -5.72 18.13
CA SER A 101 -6.42 -6.92 17.60
C SER A 101 -5.93 -7.87 18.69
N LYS A 102 -5.83 -7.41 19.93
CA LYS A 102 -5.45 -8.20 21.12
C LYS A 102 -4.23 -9.10 20.88
N PRO A 103 -3.06 -8.55 20.48
CA PRO A 103 -1.89 -9.38 20.20
C PRO A 103 -1.45 -10.17 21.44
N ASP A 104 -1.01 -11.43 21.22
CA ASP A 104 -0.41 -12.28 22.25
C ASP A 104 1.04 -11.88 22.53
N ILE A 105 1.74 -11.50 21.47
CA ILE A 105 3.19 -11.21 21.46
C ILE A 105 3.38 -9.74 21.03
N PHE A 106 4.28 -9.04 21.71
CA PHE A 106 4.77 -7.74 21.26
C PHE A 106 6.25 -7.84 20.90
N VAL A 107 6.59 -7.49 19.68
CA VAL A 107 7.95 -7.50 19.15
C VAL A 107 8.41 -6.08 18.90
N GLY A 108 9.45 -5.65 19.61
CA GLY A 108 9.92 -4.27 19.54
C GLY A 108 11.39 -4.11 19.89
N ASN A 109 11.85 -2.87 19.81
CA ASN A 109 13.14 -2.44 20.38
C ASN A 109 12.93 -1.74 21.74
N THR A 110 14.01 -1.29 22.39
CA THR A 110 13.94 -0.61 23.69
C THR A 110 12.94 0.54 23.69
N LEU A 111 12.98 1.38 22.64
CA LEU A 111 12.09 2.54 22.53
C LEU A 111 10.62 2.10 22.45
N THR A 112 10.29 1.17 21.57
CA THR A 112 8.90 0.74 21.36
C THR A 112 8.35 -0.03 22.55
N HIS A 113 9.17 -0.81 23.28
CA HIS A 113 8.77 -1.41 24.55
C HIS A 113 8.50 -0.35 25.64
N THR A 114 9.34 0.68 25.73
CA THR A 114 9.11 1.81 26.66
C THR A 114 7.81 2.55 26.32
N LEU A 115 7.61 2.88 25.04
CA LEU A 115 6.36 3.51 24.60
C LEU A 115 5.14 2.63 24.89
N ARG A 116 5.25 1.32 24.66
CA ARG A 116 4.18 0.37 24.97
C ARG A 116 3.78 0.43 26.45
N LEU A 117 4.74 0.44 27.37
CA LEU A 117 4.47 0.52 28.80
C LEU A 117 3.83 1.86 29.19
N ILE A 118 4.36 2.98 28.68
CA ILE A 118 3.84 4.32 28.97
C ILE A 118 2.41 4.50 28.44
N PHE A 119 2.13 4.06 27.20
CA PHE A 119 0.84 4.27 26.55
C PHE A 119 -0.13 3.10 26.68
N GLY A 120 0.23 2.03 27.38
CA GLY A 120 -0.61 0.88 27.65
C GLY A 120 -0.99 0.07 26.41
N TRP A 121 -0.12 0.03 25.39
CA TRP A 121 -0.38 -0.71 24.15
C TRP A 121 -0.46 -2.22 24.40
N GLY A 122 -1.60 -2.85 24.09
CA GLY A 122 -1.84 -4.27 24.32
C GLY A 122 -1.75 -4.70 25.79
N LYS A 123 -2.03 -3.79 26.75
CA LYS A 123 -1.91 -4.05 28.19
C LYS A 123 -2.69 -5.29 28.64
N GLU A 124 -3.85 -5.53 28.04
CA GLU A 124 -4.78 -6.59 28.45
C GLU A 124 -4.53 -7.92 27.74
N SER A 125 -3.75 -7.94 26.62
CA SER A 125 -3.62 -9.10 25.76
C SER A 125 -2.19 -9.63 25.64
N VAL A 126 -1.18 -8.74 25.61
CA VAL A 126 0.22 -9.14 25.40
C VAL A 126 0.74 -9.95 26.59
N LYS A 127 1.02 -11.21 26.32
CA LYS A 127 1.59 -12.19 27.27
C LYS A 127 3.12 -12.24 27.18
N TYR A 128 3.64 -12.01 25.97
CA TYR A 128 5.06 -12.19 25.67
C TYR A 128 5.67 -10.92 25.06
N ASN A 129 6.89 -10.60 25.51
CA ASN A 129 7.66 -9.47 25.00
C ASN A 129 8.96 -9.97 24.37
N LEU A 130 9.18 -9.66 23.09
CA LEU A 130 10.36 -10.07 22.34
C LEU A 130 11.12 -8.85 21.81
N SER A 131 12.44 -8.94 21.82
CA SER A 131 13.32 -8.01 21.12
C SER A 131 14.20 -8.80 20.16
N ILE A 132 14.12 -8.47 18.87
CA ILE A 132 14.94 -9.11 17.83
C ILE A 132 16.23 -8.33 17.57
N ALA A 133 16.31 -7.06 18.00
CA ALA A 133 17.50 -6.24 17.84
C ALA A 133 18.59 -6.64 18.86
N GLY A 134 19.77 -7.02 18.37
CA GLY A 134 20.94 -7.29 19.22
C GLY A 134 21.13 -8.75 19.62
N MET A 135 20.51 -9.70 18.95
CA MET A 135 20.76 -11.12 19.19
C MET A 135 22.24 -11.51 18.95
N GLU A 136 22.94 -10.78 18.06
CA GLU A 136 24.39 -10.97 17.87
C GLU A 136 25.23 -10.42 19.04
N SER A 137 24.70 -9.46 19.82
CA SER A 137 25.47 -8.81 20.90
C SER A 137 25.20 -9.36 22.31
N GLY A 138 24.22 -10.25 22.47
CA GLY A 138 23.90 -10.89 23.76
C GLY A 138 23.42 -9.93 24.87
N LYS A 139 23.09 -8.67 24.52
CA LYS A 139 22.63 -7.65 25.49
C LYS A 139 21.10 -7.55 25.51
N PRO A 140 20.43 -7.75 26.67
CA PRO A 140 19.00 -7.56 26.79
C PRO A 140 18.64 -6.08 26.64
N ALA A 141 17.60 -5.78 25.87
CA ALA A 141 17.13 -4.42 25.68
C ALA A 141 16.36 -3.86 26.92
N LEU A 142 15.78 -4.74 27.75
CA LEU A 142 15.09 -4.41 29.01
C LEU A 142 15.10 -5.64 29.94
N SER A 143 15.04 -5.42 31.26
CA SER A 143 15.11 -6.46 32.29
C SER A 143 14.00 -7.54 32.23
N ASN A 144 12.94 -7.32 31.46
CA ASN A 144 11.80 -8.22 31.29
C ASN A 144 11.63 -8.76 29.85
N ALA A 145 12.45 -8.33 28.91
CA ALA A 145 12.48 -8.94 27.58
C ALA A 145 13.52 -10.05 27.61
N LYS A 146 13.08 -11.30 27.49
CA LYS A 146 14.02 -12.43 27.41
C LYS A 146 14.95 -12.25 26.22
N VAL A 147 16.26 -12.18 26.49
CA VAL A 147 17.27 -12.39 25.47
C VAL A 147 17.26 -13.88 25.14
N TRP A 148 16.90 -14.13 23.94
CA TRP A 148 16.64 -15.45 23.47
C TRP A 148 17.93 -16.18 23.09
N LYS A 149 18.20 -17.32 23.71
CA LYS A 149 19.30 -18.20 23.33
C LYS A 149 18.68 -19.45 22.70
N PRO A 150 18.69 -19.59 21.37
CA PRO A 150 18.10 -20.75 20.72
C PRO A 150 18.86 -22.03 21.11
N ASN A 151 18.12 -23.06 21.48
CA ASN A 151 18.69 -24.39 21.54
C ASN A 151 18.88 -24.93 20.13
N LEU A 152 20.10 -24.89 19.63
CA LEU A 152 20.44 -25.29 18.25
C LEU A 152 20.26 -26.78 17.96
N GLN A 153 19.98 -27.59 18.98
CA GLN A 153 19.86 -29.05 18.85
C GLN A 153 18.43 -29.56 18.72
N SER A 154 17.42 -28.71 18.95
CA SER A 154 16.02 -29.10 18.76
C SER A 154 15.71 -29.29 17.27
N PRO A 155 14.94 -30.35 16.88
CA PRO A 155 14.50 -30.50 15.52
C PRO A 155 13.59 -29.34 15.12
N ILE A 156 13.64 -28.94 13.85
CA ILE A 156 12.72 -27.91 13.33
C ILE A 156 11.39 -28.59 13.07
N PRO A 157 10.28 -28.06 13.63
CA PRO A 157 8.98 -28.66 13.40
C PRO A 157 8.57 -28.53 11.94
N ASN A 158 8.02 -29.59 11.40
CA ASN A 158 7.45 -29.59 10.07
C ASN A 158 5.94 -29.28 10.16
N TYR A 159 5.59 -28.01 10.36
CA TYR A 159 4.19 -27.59 10.34
C TYR A 159 3.69 -27.53 8.90
N HIS A 160 2.70 -28.37 8.58
CA HIS A 160 1.93 -28.27 7.36
C HIS A 160 0.73 -27.33 7.61
N LEU A 161 0.93 -26.06 7.34
CA LEU A 161 -0.15 -25.07 7.46
C LEU A 161 -1.02 -25.09 6.19
N PRO A 162 -2.36 -25.19 6.32
CA PRO A 162 -3.28 -24.99 5.21
C PRO A 162 -3.03 -23.62 4.54
N LEU A 163 -3.26 -23.54 3.23
CA LEU A 163 -3.11 -22.27 2.49
C LEU A 163 -4.08 -21.18 2.98
N THR A 164 -5.14 -21.57 3.65
CA THR A 164 -6.14 -20.71 4.28
C THR A 164 -5.74 -20.14 5.64
N THR A 165 -4.63 -20.63 6.19
CA THR A 165 -4.10 -20.10 7.46
C THR A 165 -3.79 -18.61 7.32
N PRO A 166 -4.24 -17.76 8.26
CA PRO A 166 -3.83 -16.36 8.31
C PRO A 166 -2.29 -16.24 8.34
N ALA A 167 -1.76 -15.41 7.45
CA ALA A 167 -0.32 -15.18 7.29
C ALA A 167 0.11 -13.78 7.75
N ALA A 168 -0.81 -12.81 7.73
CA ALA A 168 -0.58 -11.45 8.26
C ALA A 168 -1.90 -10.71 8.49
N ILE A 169 -1.91 -9.77 9.42
CA ILE A 169 -2.95 -8.75 9.58
C ILE A 169 -2.31 -7.40 9.30
N ILE A 170 -2.73 -6.75 8.22
CA ILE A 170 -2.15 -5.47 7.79
C ILE A 170 -3.18 -4.36 7.99
N TYR A 171 -2.87 -3.41 8.87
CA TYR A 171 -3.74 -2.28 9.13
C TYR A 171 -3.62 -1.20 8.08
N THR A 172 -4.75 -0.87 7.46
CA THR A 172 -4.83 0.16 6.42
C THR A 172 -4.77 1.56 7.04
N SER A 173 -4.19 2.51 6.35
CA SER A 173 -4.14 3.92 6.80
C SER A 173 -5.50 4.64 6.78
N GLY A 174 -6.58 3.97 6.36
CA GLY A 174 -7.97 4.45 6.22
C GLY A 174 -8.14 5.96 6.17
N SER A 175 -8.68 6.51 5.09
CA SER A 175 -8.88 7.96 4.96
C SER A 175 -9.92 8.52 5.93
N THR A 176 -10.83 7.66 6.41
CA THR A 176 -11.94 8.05 7.30
C THR A 176 -12.11 7.02 8.42
N GLY A 177 -11.76 7.42 9.65
CA GLY A 177 -11.99 6.60 10.83
C GLY A 177 -10.80 5.78 11.34
N LEU A 178 -11.09 4.76 12.15
CA LEU A 178 -10.08 3.81 12.65
C LEU A 178 -9.57 2.93 11.52
N PRO A 179 -8.24 2.71 11.45
CA PRO A 179 -7.65 1.75 10.51
C PRO A 179 -8.30 0.37 10.65
N LYS A 180 -8.43 -0.34 9.53
CA LYS A 180 -8.99 -1.68 9.49
C LYS A 180 -7.88 -2.70 9.26
N GLY A 181 -7.86 -3.79 10.01
CA GLY A 181 -6.88 -4.86 9.86
C GLY A 181 -7.34 -5.86 8.80
N ALA A 182 -6.81 -5.79 7.58
CA ALA A 182 -7.07 -6.77 6.54
C ALA A 182 -6.35 -8.08 6.86
N ILE A 183 -7.07 -9.20 6.89
CA ILE A 183 -6.52 -10.53 7.16
C ILE A 183 -6.05 -11.15 5.85
N TYR A 184 -4.76 -11.37 5.74
CA TYR A 184 -4.14 -12.09 4.63
C TYR A 184 -3.95 -13.57 5.00
N THR A 185 -4.34 -14.45 4.11
CA THR A 185 -4.01 -15.88 4.19
C THR A 185 -2.71 -16.18 3.43
N GLN A 186 -2.14 -17.37 3.64
CA GLN A 186 -1.03 -17.88 2.82
C GLN A 186 -1.37 -17.85 1.33
N GLU A 187 -2.61 -18.19 0.98
CA GLU A 187 -3.10 -18.18 -0.40
C GLU A 187 -3.14 -16.78 -1.00
N ASN A 188 -3.65 -15.78 -0.26
CA ASN A 188 -3.70 -14.40 -0.74
C ASN A 188 -2.30 -13.86 -1.06
N LEU A 189 -1.33 -14.08 -0.16
CA LEU A 189 0.04 -13.63 -0.38
C LEU A 189 0.72 -14.40 -1.52
N ALA A 190 0.47 -15.71 -1.64
CA ALA A 190 0.99 -16.51 -2.75
C ALA A 190 0.44 -16.03 -4.10
N ALA A 191 -0.86 -15.76 -4.18
CA ALA A 191 -1.49 -15.18 -5.37
C ALA A 191 -0.92 -13.79 -5.69
N GLN A 192 -0.72 -12.93 -4.69
CA GLN A 192 -0.10 -11.61 -4.87
C GLN A 192 1.32 -11.71 -5.44
N LEU A 193 2.12 -12.66 -4.95
CA LEU A 193 3.47 -12.90 -5.47
C LEU A 193 3.45 -13.32 -6.94
N GLU A 194 2.56 -14.23 -7.33
CA GLU A 194 2.42 -14.65 -8.73
C GLU A 194 1.94 -13.51 -9.62
N LEU A 195 0.97 -12.73 -9.16
CA LEU A 195 0.50 -11.55 -9.91
C LEU A 195 1.63 -10.55 -10.13
N LEU A 196 2.44 -10.23 -9.11
CA LEU A 196 3.58 -9.32 -9.24
C LEU A 196 4.64 -9.91 -10.19
N LYS A 197 5.03 -11.18 -9.97
CA LYS A 197 6.01 -11.88 -10.80
C LYS A 197 5.64 -11.85 -12.27
N ASN A 198 4.42 -12.28 -12.60
CA ASN A 198 3.97 -12.41 -13.98
C ASN A 198 3.73 -11.04 -14.64
N THR A 199 3.10 -10.10 -13.90
CA THR A 199 2.79 -8.75 -14.40
C THR A 199 4.04 -7.98 -14.82
N PHE A 200 5.14 -8.15 -14.08
CA PHE A 200 6.38 -7.41 -14.28
C PHE A 200 7.54 -8.29 -14.78
N ASN A 201 7.30 -9.56 -15.07
CA ASN A 201 8.31 -10.52 -15.51
C ASN A 201 9.55 -10.50 -14.58
N ILE A 202 9.28 -10.55 -13.24
CA ILE A 202 10.36 -10.50 -12.24
C ILE A 202 11.15 -11.81 -12.29
N ALA A 203 12.45 -11.70 -12.55
CA ALA A 203 13.36 -12.83 -12.64
C ALA A 203 14.29 -12.92 -11.41
N PRO A 204 14.69 -14.12 -11.00
CA PRO A 204 15.53 -14.28 -9.81
C PRO A 204 16.90 -13.59 -9.89
N ASP A 205 17.45 -13.37 -11.09
CA ASP A 205 18.74 -12.71 -11.30
C ASP A 205 18.72 -11.18 -11.13
N GLU A 206 17.56 -10.62 -10.85
CA GLU A 206 17.37 -9.18 -10.69
C GLU A 206 17.82 -8.70 -9.30
N VAL A 207 18.08 -7.39 -9.22
CA VAL A 207 18.42 -6.68 -7.99
C VAL A 207 17.38 -5.58 -7.80
N ASP A 208 16.60 -5.67 -6.71
CA ASP A 208 15.58 -4.67 -6.37
C ASP A 208 16.06 -3.72 -5.28
N LEU A 209 15.60 -2.46 -5.34
CA LEU A 209 15.72 -1.51 -4.25
C LEU A 209 14.30 -1.17 -3.76
N PRO A 210 13.81 -1.89 -2.74
CA PRO A 210 12.53 -1.60 -2.14
C PRO A 210 12.61 -0.37 -1.24
N ALA A 211 12.22 0.81 -1.74
CA ALA A 211 12.16 2.02 -0.91
C ALA A 211 11.10 1.95 0.20
N PHE A 212 10.27 0.90 0.19
CA PHE A 212 9.47 0.45 1.32
C PHE A 212 10.03 -0.91 1.77
N PRO A 213 10.88 -0.97 2.81
CA PRO A 213 11.70 -2.14 3.12
C PRO A 213 10.94 -3.46 3.33
N LEU A 214 9.66 -3.43 3.71
CA LEU A 214 8.84 -4.64 3.83
C LEU A 214 8.68 -5.41 2.51
N TYR A 215 8.87 -4.74 1.36
CA TYR A 215 8.90 -5.41 0.05
C TYR A 215 10.09 -6.35 -0.12
N ALA A 216 11.17 -6.19 0.66
CA ALA A 216 12.27 -7.15 0.66
C ALA A 216 11.85 -8.58 1.06
N LEU A 217 10.73 -8.73 1.81
CA LEU A 217 10.15 -10.05 2.06
C LEU A 217 9.59 -10.67 0.77
N ILE A 218 8.97 -9.85 -0.09
CA ILE A 218 8.49 -10.28 -1.41
C ILE A 218 9.68 -10.71 -2.27
N ASP A 219 10.76 -9.95 -2.29
CA ASP A 219 11.98 -10.27 -3.05
C ASP A 219 12.57 -11.61 -2.61
N LEU A 220 12.67 -11.87 -1.29
CA LEU A 220 13.13 -13.14 -0.77
C LEU A 220 12.28 -14.32 -1.26
N LEU A 221 10.96 -14.14 -1.31
CA LEU A 221 10.03 -15.17 -1.78
C LEU A 221 10.07 -15.34 -3.31
N LEU A 222 10.52 -14.33 -4.06
CA LEU A 222 10.72 -14.38 -5.51
C LEU A 222 12.13 -14.79 -5.93
N GLY A 223 13.04 -14.95 -4.98
CA GLY A 223 14.43 -15.29 -5.27
C GLY A 223 15.29 -14.12 -5.75
N VAL A 224 14.84 -12.88 -5.56
CA VAL A 224 15.49 -11.62 -5.97
C VAL A 224 16.45 -11.13 -4.89
N THR A 225 17.51 -10.41 -5.27
CA THR A 225 18.40 -9.73 -4.33
C THR A 225 17.84 -8.36 -3.98
N SER A 226 17.62 -8.06 -2.69
CA SER A 226 17.22 -6.73 -2.23
C SER A 226 18.42 -5.86 -1.84
N VAL A 227 18.44 -4.60 -2.25
CA VAL A 227 19.36 -3.57 -1.74
C VAL A 227 18.58 -2.62 -0.84
N ILE A 228 18.92 -2.61 0.45
CA ILE A 228 18.24 -1.81 1.48
C ILE A 228 19.18 -0.69 1.95
N PRO A 229 19.09 0.51 1.35
CA PRO A 229 19.89 1.66 1.79
C PRO A 229 19.39 2.20 3.14
N ASP A 230 20.16 3.11 3.72
CA ASP A 230 19.76 3.85 4.93
C ASP A 230 18.62 4.83 4.61
N ILE A 231 17.41 4.31 4.65
CA ILE A 231 16.17 5.05 4.33
C ILE A 231 15.45 5.42 5.62
N SER A 232 14.85 6.61 5.65
CA SER A 232 13.94 6.99 6.74
C SER A 232 12.59 6.26 6.60
N PHE A 233 12.50 5.04 7.10
CA PHE A 233 11.31 4.19 6.99
C PHE A 233 10.02 4.85 7.52
N PRO A 234 10.00 5.50 8.71
CA PRO A 234 8.78 6.10 9.22
C PRO A 234 8.34 7.36 8.45
N VAL A 235 9.28 8.05 7.79
CA VAL A 235 9.02 9.31 7.08
C VAL A 235 9.80 9.30 5.76
N PRO A 236 9.29 8.67 4.69
CA PRO A 236 9.98 8.55 3.40
C PRO A 236 10.47 9.90 2.85
N GLY A 237 9.73 10.99 3.10
CA GLY A 237 10.12 12.35 2.70
C GLY A 237 11.39 12.91 3.36
N LYS A 238 11.98 12.21 4.36
CA LYS A 238 13.27 12.55 4.99
C LYS A 238 14.42 11.67 4.50
N THR A 239 14.18 10.81 3.52
CA THR A 239 15.20 9.94 2.93
C THR A 239 16.27 10.79 2.23
N ASP A 240 17.53 10.41 2.39
CA ASP A 240 18.64 11.03 1.69
C ASP A 240 18.72 10.50 0.24
N ALA A 241 18.34 11.35 -0.72
CA ALA A 241 18.32 11.01 -2.14
C ALA A 241 19.70 10.59 -2.67
N ALA A 242 20.78 11.21 -2.19
CA ALA A 242 22.14 10.87 -2.63
C ALA A 242 22.50 9.43 -2.25
N LYS A 243 22.10 8.97 -1.06
CA LYS A 243 22.33 7.59 -0.61
C LYS A 243 21.56 6.58 -1.46
N VAL A 244 20.32 6.90 -1.85
CA VAL A 244 19.50 6.02 -2.70
C VAL A 244 20.10 5.93 -4.10
N ILE A 245 20.42 7.07 -4.72
CA ILE A 245 21.06 7.11 -6.05
C ILE A 245 22.41 6.36 -6.02
N GLY A 246 23.24 6.64 -5.00
CA GLY A 246 24.52 5.94 -4.84
C GLY A 246 24.38 4.43 -4.67
N ALA A 247 23.34 3.95 -3.98
CA ALA A 247 23.04 2.52 -3.85
C ALA A 247 22.63 1.92 -5.19
N ILE A 248 21.75 2.58 -5.95
CA ILE A 248 21.33 2.14 -7.30
C ILE A 248 22.54 1.94 -8.20
N GLN A 249 23.42 2.95 -8.25
CA GLN A 249 24.63 2.91 -9.08
C GLN A 249 25.64 1.87 -8.60
N LYS A 250 25.89 1.80 -7.29
CA LYS A 250 26.89 0.90 -6.70
C LYS A 250 26.57 -0.57 -6.92
N PHE A 251 25.30 -0.94 -6.81
CA PHE A 251 24.86 -2.35 -6.86
C PHE A 251 24.18 -2.72 -8.18
N ASN A 252 24.21 -1.84 -9.18
CA ASN A 252 23.58 -2.05 -10.48
C ASN A 252 22.11 -2.51 -10.31
N VAL A 253 21.36 -1.77 -9.47
CA VAL A 253 19.96 -2.07 -9.19
C VAL A 253 19.17 -2.08 -10.49
N THR A 254 18.39 -3.15 -10.72
CA THR A 254 17.60 -3.33 -11.93
C THR A 254 16.14 -2.93 -11.76
N ASN A 255 15.64 -2.97 -10.53
CA ASN A 255 14.25 -2.65 -10.20
C ASN A 255 14.20 -1.72 -8.99
N MET A 256 13.14 -0.93 -8.89
CA MET A 256 12.88 -0.13 -7.71
C MET A 256 11.38 -0.07 -7.43
N PHE A 257 11.00 -0.40 -6.20
CA PHE A 257 9.66 -0.08 -5.69
C PHE A 257 9.72 1.19 -4.84
N ALA A 258 8.99 2.24 -5.23
CA ALA A 258 9.02 3.51 -4.54
C ALA A 258 7.66 4.23 -4.52
N SER A 259 7.37 4.95 -3.43
CA SER A 259 6.22 5.85 -3.39
C SER A 259 6.51 7.13 -4.21
N PRO A 260 5.47 7.87 -4.65
CA PRO A 260 5.65 9.13 -5.36
C PRO A 260 6.53 10.16 -4.61
N VAL A 261 6.49 10.16 -3.27
CA VAL A 261 7.34 11.04 -2.45
C VAL A 261 8.82 10.74 -2.63
N VAL A 262 9.20 9.47 -2.75
CA VAL A 262 10.60 9.11 -3.00
C VAL A 262 11.00 9.50 -4.41
N LEU A 263 10.13 9.30 -5.41
CA LEU A 263 10.39 9.74 -6.79
C LEU A 263 10.61 11.25 -6.85
N ASP A 264 9.80 12.04 -6.13
CA ASP A 264 9.93 13.50 -6.06
C ASP A 264 11.25 13.94 -5.42
N LEU A 265 11.68 13.27 -4.34
CA LEU A 265 12.97 13.52 -3.71
C LEU A 265 14.15 13.27 -4.65
N LEU A 266 14.12 12.14 -5.37
CA LEU A 266 15.18 11.78 -6.32
C LEU A 266 15.21 12.76 -7.50
N SER A 267 14.03 13.15 -8.03
CA SER A 267 13.92 14.15 -9.09
C SER A 267 14.47 15.50 -8.66
N SER A 268 14.02 15.99 -7.50
CA SER A 268 14.45 17.29 -6.96
C SER A 268 15.96 17.31 -6.65
N PHE A 269 16.51 16.20 -6.14
CA PHE A 269 17.96 16.09 -5.92
C PHE A 269 18.73 16.16 -7.25
N ALA A 270 18.28 15.44 -8.25
CA ALA A 270 18.92 15.46 -9.56
C ALA A 270 18.85 16.83 -10.22
N GLU A 271 17.70 17.51 -10.21
CA GLU A 271 17.53 18.87 -10.72
C GLU A 271 18.51 19.87 -10.09
N ASN A 272 18.77 19.75 -8.78
CA ASN A 272 19.67 20.62 -8.05
C ASN A 272 21.16 20.27 -8.21
N ASN A 273 21.49 19.03 -8.63
CA ASN A 273 22.87 18.53 -8.68
C ASN A 273 23.31 18.13 -10.09
N ASN A 274 22.44 18.15 -11.08
CA ASN A 274 22.82 17.91 -12.47
C ASN A 274 23.67 19.07 -12.99
N SER A 275 24.88 18.72 -13.46
CA SER A 275 25.64 19.61 -14.35
C SER A 275 25.48 19.15 -15.79
N SER A 276 25.58 20.06 -16.74
CA SER A 276 25.55 19.74 -18.18
C SER A 276 26.65 18.75 -18.60
N SER A 277 27.72 18.63 -17.82
CA SER A 277 28.85 17.73 -18.05
C SER A 277 28.68 16.33 -17.41
N HIS A 278 27.82 16.18 -16.38
CA HIS A 278 27.63 14.91 -15.64
C HIS A 278 26.17 14.74 -15.21
N PRO A 279 25.27 14.39 -16.13
CA PRO A 279 23.88 14.15 -15.75
C PRO A 279 23.77 12.89 -14.90
N ILE A 280 22.89 12.93 -13.88
CA ILE A 280 22.53 11.75 -13.10
C ILE A 280 21.57 10.91 -13.93
N VAL A 281 22.03 9.75 -14.38
CA VAL A 281 21.22 8.77 -15.11
C VAL A 281 21.27 7.42 -14.39
N LEU A 282 20.10 6.85 -14.13
CA LEU A 282 19.95 5.57 -13.47
C LEU A 282 19.84 4.45 -14.51
N SER A 283 20.91 4.26 -15.29
CA SER A 283 20.92 3.41 -16.49
C SER A 283 20.79 1.91 -16.22
N SER A 284 21.08 1.45 -15.01
CA SER A 284 20.91 0.03 -14.63
C SER A 284 19.43 -0.37 -14.44
N LEU A 285 18.56 0.60 -14.15
CA LEU A 285 17.15 0.32 -13.91
C LEU A 285 16.43 -0.14 -15.19
N LYS A 286 15.79 -1.29 -15.11
CA LYS A 286 14.90 -1.83 -16.15
C LYS A 286 13.47 -1.35 -15.90
N ARG A 287 13.04 -1.30 -14.61
CA ARG A 287 11.71 -0.88 -14.23
C ARG A 287 11.66 -0.20 -12.86
N ILE A 288 10.72 0.70 -12.74
CA ILE A 288 10.29 1.29 -11.47
C ILE A 288 8.81 1.02 -11.30
N ILE A 289 8.43 0.66 -10.09
CA ILE A 289 7.04 0.44 -9.70
C ILE A 289 6.68 1.47 -8.63
N THR A 290 5.68 2.32 -8.89
CA THR A 290 5.19 3.29 -7.92
C THR A 290 3.76 2.98 -7.52
N ALA A 291 3.49 3.07 -6.21
CA ALA A 291 2.19 2.79 -5.62
C ALA A 291 1.95 3.59 -4.34
N GLY A 292 0.75 3.43 -3.75
CA GLY A 292 0.36 4.05 -2.48
C GLY A 292 -0.39 5.38 -2.63
N ALA A 293 -0.12 6.11 -3.70
CA ALA A 293 -0.85 7.30 -4.13
C ALA A 293 -0.62 7.52 -5.63
N PRO A 294 -1.51 8.26 -6.33
CA PRO A 294 -1.25 8.66 -7.70
C PRO A 294 0.02 9.53 -7.80
N ALA A 295 0.93 9.17 -8.71
CA ALA A 295 2.01 10.06 -9.10
C ALA A 295 1.47 11.05 -10.15
N THR A 296 1.63 12.36 -9.93
CA THR A 296 1.21 13.37 -10.90
C THR A 296 1.96 13.21 -12.21
N ILE A 297 1.35 13.66 -13.31
CA ILE A 297 1.97 13.60 -14.64
C ILE A 297 3.31 14.37 -14.64
N ASP A 298 3.36 15.53 -14.01
CA ASP A 298 4.57 16.34 -13.93
C ASP A 298 5.68 15.64 -13.15
N LEU A 299 5.36 14.99 -12.02
CA LEU A 299 6.32 14.18 -11.29
C LEU A 299 6.86 13.03 -12.15
N GLN A 300 5.98 12.33 -12.88
CA GLN A 300 6.41 11.25 -13.76
C GLN A 300 7.32 11.78 -14.89
N LYS A 301 7.01 12.93 -15.49
CA LYS A 301 7.86 13.58 -16.50
C LYS A 301 9.22 13.97 -15.92
N ARG A 302 9.27 14.64 -14.76
CA ARG A 302 10.52 15.00 -14.08
C ARG A 302 11.38 13.77 -13.76
N PHE A 303 10.76 12.71 -13.23
CA PHE A 303 11.49 11.49 -12.88
C PHE A 303 12.02 10.75 -14.13
N ARG A 304 11.30 10.81 -15.25
CA ARG A 304 11.76 10.23 -16.53
C ARG A 304 13.11 10.77 -17.01
N HIS A 305 13.47 12.01 -16.67
CA HIS A 305 14.78 12.58 -17.01
C HIS A 305 15.96 11.88 -16.32
N LEU A 306 15.72 11.10 -15.26
CA LEU A 306 16.75 10.28 -14.60
C LEU A 306 16.87 8.90 -15.22
N LEU A 307 15.98 8.51 -16.11
CA LEU A 307 15.86 7.14 -16.60
C LEU A 307 16.39 7.02 -18.04
N ALA A 308 16.98 5.88 -18.34
CA ALA A 308 17.29 5.52 -19.71
C ALA A 308 16.01 5.23 -20.50
N ASP A 309 16.09 5.27 -21.83
CA ASP A 309 14.92 5.06 -22.71
C ASP A 309 14.29 3.67 -22.56
N HIS A 310 15.11 2.65 -22.29
CA HIS A 310 14.64 1.27 -22.09
C HIS A 310 13.93 1.06 -20.75
N THR A 311 14.09 1.99 -19.78
CA THR A 311 13.49 1.86 -18.45
C THR A 311 11.99 2.13 -18.51
N SER A 312 11.20 1.26 -17.89
CA SER A 312 9.76 1.46 -17.71
C SER A 312 9.44 2.03 -16.34
N LEU A 313 8.53 3.00 -16.27
CA LEU A 313 7.98 3.56 -15.03
C LEU A 313 6.50 3.20 -14.95
N TYR A 314 6.15 2.29 -14.05
CA TYR A 314 4.79 1.80 -13.87
C TYR A 314 4.13 2.42 -12.64
N GLY A 315 2.92 2.94 -12.82
CA GLY A 315 1.97 3.18 -11.74
C GLY A 315 1.12 1.93 -11.51
N ILE A 316 0.95 1.54 -10.24
CA ILE A 316 0.06 0.43 -9.87
C ILE A 316 -1.15 0.98 -9.12
N TYR A 317 -2.34 0.55 -9.53
CA TYR A 317 -3.57 0.70 -8.77
C TYR A 317 -3.82 -0.53 -7.90
N GLY A 318 -4.23 -0.28 -6.66
CA GLY A 318 -4.59 -1.29 -5.69
C GLY A 318 -4.75 -0.71 -4.28
N ALA A 319 -5.14 -1.55 -3.36
CA ALA A 319 -5.27 -1.24 -1.94
C ALA A 319 -4.67 -2.38 -1.10
N THR A 320 -4.58 -2.16 0.22
CA THR A 320 -4.15 -3.23 1.14
C THR A 320 -5.01 -4.48 0.99
N GLU A 321 -6.28 -4.34 0.70
CA GLU A 321 -7.23 -5.43 0.56
C GLU A 321 -7.03 -6.28 -0.71
N THR A 322 -6.38 -5.71 -1.74
CA THR A 322 -6.09 -6.38 -3.00
C THR A 322 -5.08 -5.55 -3.81
N LEU A 323 -3.95 -6.14 -4.18
CA LEU A 323 -2.85 -5.50 -4.91
C LEU A 323 -2.03 -6.59 -5.63
N PRO A 324 -1.58 -6.36 -6.88
CA PRO A 324 -1.94 -5.28 -7.79
C PRO A 324 -3.30 -5.52 -8.47
N ILE A 325 -3.97 -4.46 -8.95
CA ILE A 325 -5.25 -4.53 -9.67
C ILE A 325 -5.07 -4.15 -11.14
N ALA A 326 -4.50 -2.99 -11.37
CA ALA A 326 -4.22 -2.47 -12.71
C ALA A 326 -2.85 -1.83 -12.73
N LYS A 327 -2.24 -1.78 -13.90
CA LYS A 327 -0.97 -1.10 -14.15
C LYS A 327 -1.05 -0.18 -15.34
N VAL A 328 -0.27 0.88 -15.29
CA VAL A 328 -0.10 1.83 -16.42
C VAL A 328 1.37 2.24 -16.53
N GLU A 329 1.90 2.26 -17.74
CA GLU A 329 3.24 2.80 -18.01
C GLU A 329 3.16 4.32 -18.21
N SER A 330 4.16 5.05 -17.74
CA SER A 330 4.17 6.53 -17.76
C SER A 330 3.96 7.14 -19.15
N ARG A 331 4.48 6.53 -20.20
CA ARG A 331 4.29 7.01 -21.59
C ARG A 331 2.84 6.91 -22.03
N GLU A 332 2.11 5.89 -21.57
CA GLU A 332 0.67 5.76 -21.82
C GLU A 332 -0.11 6.87 -21.10
N VAL A 333 0.31 7.20 -19.87
CA VAL A 333 -0.26 8.33 -19.11
C VAL A 333 -0.06 9.64 -19.88
N PHE A 334 1.14 9.88 -20.41
CA PHE A 334 1.44 11.10 -21.16
C PHE A 334 0.64 11.19 -22.46
N ALA A 335 0.43 10.06 -23.15
CA ALA A 335 -0.40 10.03 -24.35
C ALA A 335 -1.87 10.38 -24.11
N LEU A 336 -2.35 10.22 -22.86
CA LEU A 336 -3.73 10.50 -22.47
C LEU A 336 -3.86 11.72 -21.53
N GLU A 337 -2.80 12.50 -21.38
CA GLU A 337 -2.77 13.69 -20.49
C GLU A 337 -3.91 14.66 -20.76
N GLU A 338 -4.20 14.96 -22.03
CA GLU A 338 -5.27 15.87 -22.41
C GLU A 338 -6.66 15.34 -21.99
N LYS A 339 -6.90 14.04 -22.01
CA LYS A 339 -8.15 13.47 -21.49
C LYS A 339 -8.27 13.72 -19.98
N THR A 340 -7.18 13.52 -19.23
CA THR A 340 -7.14 13.81 -17.79
C THR A 340 -7.42 15.28 -17.51
N LYS A 341 -6.76 16.21 -18.21
CA LYS A 341 -6.98 17.65 -18.07
C LYS A 341 -8.41 18.09 -18.43
N ASN A 342 -9.06 17.34 -19.30
CA ASN A 342 -10.44 17.56 -19.69
C ASN A 342 -11.46 16.82 -18.80
N GLY A 343 -11.04 16.30 -17.64
CA GLY A 343 -11.94 15.76 -16.64
C GLY A 343 -12.32 14.28 -16.83
N ALA A 344 -11.53 13.51 -17.56
CA ALA A 344 -11.74 12.05 -17.63
C ALA A 344 -11.47 11.34 -16.28
N GLY A 345 -10.70 11.97 -15.40
CA GLY A 345 -10.16 11.36 -14.17
C GLY A 345 -8.70 10.93 -14.35
N ILE A 346 -8.21 10.06 -13.48
CA ILE A 346 -6.84 9.54 -13.54
C ILE A 346 -6.84 8.22 -14.31
N PHE A 347 -6.01 8.12 -15.35
CA PHE A 347 -5.84 6.90 -16.11
C PHE A 347 -5.05 5.85 -15.31
N LEU A 348 -5.63 4.67 -15.10
CA LEU A 348 -5.05 3.57 -14.34
C LEU A 348 -4.53 2.41 -15.21
N GLY A 349 -4.67 2.50 -16.54
CA GLY A 349 -4.33 1.42 -17.45
C GLY A 349 -5.45 0.40 -17.60
N LYS A 350 -5.06 -0.87 -17.73
CA LYS A 350 -5.99 -2.01 -17.79
C LYS A 350 -5.80 -2.91 -16.58
N PRO A 351 -6.84 -3.63 -16.15
CA PRO A 351 -6.68 -4.70 -15.16
C PRO A 351 -5.59 -5.67 -15.60
N ILE A 352 -4.79 -6.14 -14.65
CA ILE A 352 -3.76 -7.13 -14.93
C ILE A 352 -4.37 -8.52 -15.13
N GLU A 353 -3.66 -9.39 -15.81
CA GLU A 353 -4.08 -10.78 -15.99
C GLU A 353 -4.28 -11.49 -14.64
N GLY A 354 -5.38 -12.22 -14.48
CA GLY A 354 -5.76 -12.89 -13.24
C GLY A 354 -6.51 -11.99 -12.24
N VAL A 355 -6.84 -10.74 -12.62
CA VAL A 355 -7.66 -9.83 -11.83
C VAL A 355 -8.89 -9.42 -12.63
N THR A 356 -10.07 -9.60 -12.04
CA THR A 356 -11.33 -9.15 -12.60
C THR A 356 -11.79 -7.88 -11.90
N VAL A 357 -12.09 -6.85 -12.69
CA VAL A 357 -12.62 -5.58 -12.20
C VAL A 357 -14.02 -5.37 -12.79
N HIS A 358 -14.97 -5.02 -11.94
CA HIS A 358 -16.29 -4.61 -12.37
C HIS A 358 -16.60 -3.20 -11.85
N ILE A 359 -17.39 -2.47 -12.61
CA ILE A 359 -17.95 -1.19 -12.18
C ILE A 359 -19.44 -1.42 -11.89
N ILE A 360 -19.87 -1.08 -10.68
CA ILE A 360 -21.26 -1.28 -10.21
C ILE A 360 -21.91 0.06 -9.88
N PRO A 361 -23.25 0.16 -9.78
CA PRO A 361 -23.90 1.38 -9.32
C PRO A 361 -23.38 1.81 -7.94
N ILE A 362 -23.23 3.13 -7.75
CA ILE A 362 -22.76 3.68 -6.48
C ILE A 362 -23.88 3.52 -5.44
N THR A 363 -23.61 2.77 -4.37
CA THR A 363 -24.52 2.62 -3.24
C THR A 363 -23.76 2.60 -1.92
N ASP A 364 -24.35 3.13 -0.86
CA ASP A 364 -23.80 3.04 0.50
C ASP A 364 -24.37 1.82 1.26
N GLU A 365 -25.36 1.15 0.66
CA GLU A 365 -25.95 -0.07 1.19
C GLU A 365 -25.09 -1.31 0.93
N PRO A 366 -25.15 -2.33 1.79
CA PRO A 366 -24.51 -3.61 1.55
C PRO A 366 -25.07 -4.29 0.28
N ILE A 367 -24.20 -5.01 -0.41
CA ILE A 367 -24.57 -5.96 -1.48
C ILE A 367 -24.08 -7.31 -1.02
N GLU A 368 -24.99 -8.20 -0.68
CA GLU A 368 -24.65 -9.49 -0.08
C GLU A 368 -24.19 -10.49 -1.12
N GLU A 369 -24.87 -10.53 -2.26
CA GLU A 369 -24.64 -11.49 -3.33
C GLU A 369 -24.35 -10.79 -4.67
N TRP A 370 -23.39 -11.34 -5.40
CA TRP A 370 -23.06 -10.87 -6.74
C TRP A 370 -24.09 -11.32 -7.77
N ARG A 371 -24.48 -10.39 -8.64
CA ARG A 371 -25.28 -10.62 -9.84
C ARG A 371 -24.64 -9.89 -11.01
N ASP A 372 -24.53 -10.53 -12.15
CA ASP A 372 -23.91 -9.93 -13.34
C ASP A 372 -24.64 -8.66 -13.81
N SER A 373 -25.94 -8.55 -13.51
CA SER A 373 -26.75 -7.34 -13.77
C SER A 373 -26.30 -6.09 -12.99
N LEU A 374 -25.44 -6.24 -11.98
CA LEU A 374 -24.85 -5.12 -11.26
C LEU A 374 -23.83 -4.34 -12.10
N THR A 375 -23.26 -4.94 -13.14
CA THR A 375 -22.25 -4.27 -13.96
C THR A 375 -22.86 -3.15 -14.80
N VAL A 376 -22.32 -1.93 -14.70
CA VAL A 376 -22.73 -0.79 -15.52
C VAL A 376 -22.07 -0.81 -16.91
N LYS A 377 -22.63 -0.04 -17.86
CA LYS A 377 -22.09 0.09 -19.21
C LYS A 377 -20.78 0.89 -19.22
N PRO A 378 -19.93 0.74 -20.25
CA PRO A 378 -18.78 1.61 -20.45
C PRO A 378 -19.14 3.10 -20.40
N ASN A 379 -18.20 3.93 -19.99
CA ASN A 379 -18.33 5.39 -19.78
C ASN A 379 -19.33 5.81 -18.69
N VAL A 380 -19.88 4.88 -17.92
CA VAL A 380 -20.72 5.19 -16.75
C VAL A 380 -19.87 5.10 -15.49
N VAL A 381 -19.77 6.19 -14.74
CA VAL A 381 -19.05 6.21 -13.45
C VAL A 381 -19.84 5.42 -12.41
N GLY A 382 -19.17 4.48 -11.78
CA GLY A 382 -19.71 3.62 -10.72
C GLY A 382 -18.66 3.31 -9.66
N GLU A 383 -19.00 2.43 -8.72
CA GLU A 383 -18.06 1.95 -7.71
C GLU A 383 -17.20 0.82 -8.29
N ILE A 384 -15.88 0.94 -8.09
CA ILE A 384 -14.91 -0.08 -8.53
C ILE A 384 -14.96 -1.27 -7.59
N THR A 385 -15.12 -2.46 -8.15
CA THR A 385 -15.06 -3.73 -7.41
C THR A 385 -14.03 -4.67 -8.03
N VAL A 386 -13.42 -5.51 -7.22
CA VAL A 386 -12.29 -6.34 -7.62
C VAL A 386 -12.40 -7.76 -7.08
N GLN A 387 -12.13 -8.72 -7.95
CA GLN A 387 -11.99 -10.13 -7.63
C GLN A 387 -10.62 -10.62 -8.09
N SER A 388 -9.85 -11.21 -7.18
CA SER A 388 -8.58 -11.89 -7.48
C SER A 388 -8.19 -12.85 -6.35
N GLY A 389 -7.27 -13.76 -6.60
CA GLY A 389 -6.70 -14.60 -5.55
C GLY A 389 -5.98 -13.82 -4.44
N ALA A 390 -5.50 -12.60 -4.74
CA ALA A 390 -4.87 -11.71 -3.78
C ALA A 390 -5.88 -10.92 -2.93
N THR A 391 -7.18 -11.00 -3.20
CA THR A 391 -8.22 -10.26 -2.47
C THR A 391 -8.44 -10.86 -1.09
N THR A 392 -8.25 -10.05 -0.04
CA THR A 392 -8.51 -10.46 1.34
C THR A 392 -10.00 -10.70 1.57
N ARG A 393 -10.32 -11.73 2.35
CA ARG A 393 -11.71 -12.11 2.60
C ARG A 393 -12.40 -11.18 3.59
N GLU A 394 -11.66 -10.67 4.59
CA GLU A 394 -12.26 -9.95 5.70
C GLU A 394 -11.30 -8.96 6.38
N TYR A 395 -11.90 -8.10 7.20
CA TYR A 395 -11.22 -7.29 8.21
C TYR A 395 -11.42 -7.88 9.59
N LEU A 396 -10.38 -7.86 10.40
CA LEU A 396 -10.40 -8.33 11.77
C LEU A 396 -11.44 -7.58 12.63
N ASN A 397 -12.33 -8.32 13.27
CA ASN A 397 -13.34 -7.79 14.19
C ASN A 397 -14.20 -6.62 13.62
N ARG A 398 -14.47 -6.61 12.30
CA ARG A 398 -15.21 -5.55 11.62
C ARG A 398 -16.40 -6.07 10.80
N PRO A 399 -17.41 -6.72 11.43
CA PRO A 399 -18.51 -7.34 10.69
C PRO A 399 -19.27 -6.35 9.79
N THR A 400 -19.58 -5.14 10.28
CA THR A 400 -20.23 -4.10 9.47
C THR A 400 -19.39 -3.70 8.26
N SER A 401 -18.05 -3.52 8.44
CA SER A 401 -17.18 -3.19 7.32
C SER A 401 -17.09 -4.33 6.31
N ASN A 402 -17.04 -5.57 6.77
CA ASN A 402 -17.03 -6.75 5.91
C ASN A 402 -18.31 -6.81 5.08
N ARG A 403 -19.47 -6.65 5.69
CA ARG A 403 -20.77 -6.64 5.01
C ARG A 403 -20.88 -5.55 3.93
N ILE A 404 -20.32 -4.34 4.19
CA ILE A 404 -20.36 -3.23 3.24
C ILE A 404 -19.38 -3.43 2.08
N SER A 405 -18.17 -3.99 2.37
CA SER A 405 -17.06 -3.99 1.41
C SER A 405 -16.83 -5.33 0.71
N LYS A 406 -17.50 -6.41 1.10
CA LYS A 406 -17.33 -7.73 0.51
C LYS A 406 -18.65 -8.22 -0.05
N ILE A 407 -18.62 -8.66 -1.32
CA ILE A 407 -19.76 -9.27 -2.02
C ILE A 407 -19.39 -10.73 -2.26
N PHE A 408 -20.32 -11.64 -2.02
CA PHE A 408 -20.13 -13.07 -2.21
C PHE A 408 -20.60 -13.49 -3.61
N ARG A 409 -19.80 -14.31 -4.30
CA ARG A 409 -20.14 -14.91 -5.59
C ARG A 409 -19.99 -16.42 -5.50
N HIS A 410 -21.09 -17.13 -5.67
CA HIS A 410 -21.08 -18.60 -5.71
C HIS A 410 -20.45 -19.09 -7.02
N ARG A 411 -19.54 -20.07 -6.91
CA ARG A 411 -18.98 -20.81 -8.06
C ARG A 411 -19.87 -22.01 -8.34
N GLU A 412 -20.88 -21.84 -9.15
CA GLU A 412 -21.81 -22.86 -9.69
C GLU A 412 -22.71 -23.67 -8.73
N GLU A 413 -23.95 -23.80 -9.18
CA GLU A 413 -25.04 -24.77 -8.84
C GLU A 413 -25.47 -24.83 -7.37
N GLY A 414 -26.30 -23.89 -6.99
CA GLY A 414 -27.14 -23.92 -5.81
C GLY A 414 -26.98 -22.65 -4.96
N ALA A 415 -28.04 -21.87 -4.90
CA ALA A 415 -28.15 -20.78 -3.95
C ALA A 415 -27.83 -21.30 -2.54
N LEU A 416 -27.04 -20.54 -1.77
CA LEU A 416 -26.92 -20.83 -0.33
C LEU A 416 -28.31 -20.83 0.28
N PRO A 417 -28.61 -21.76 1.22
CA PRO A 417 -29.79 -21.64 2.05
C PRO A 417 -29.81 -20.28 2.74
N ASP A 418 -30.98 -19.68 2.90
CA ASP A 418 -31.15 -18.38 3.58
C ASP A 418 -30.49 -18.35 4.98
N GLU A 419 -30.37 -19.50 5.64
CA GLU A 419 -29.64 -19.68 6.90
C GLU A 419 -28.13 -19.41 6.77
N ALA A 420 -27.48 -19.83 5.69
CA ALA A 420 -26.04 -19.57 5.47
C ALA A 420 -25.75 -18.09 5.18
N ILE A 421 -26.65 -17.39 4.50
CA ILE A 421 -26.57 -15.93 4.29
C ILE A 421 -26.69 -15.19 5.64
N SER A 422 -27.58 -15.64 6.50
CA SER A 422 -27.77 -15.11 7.85
C SER A 422 -26.54 -15.36 8.75
N GLU A 423 -25.89 -16.51 8.63
CA GLU A 423 -24.67 -16.85 9.38
C GLU A 423 -23.44 -16.03 8.91
N ILE A 424 -23.31 -15.80 7.60
CA ILE A 424 -22.26 -14.92 7.05
C ILE A 424 -22.44 -13.47 7.55
N ALA A 425 -23.68 -12.99 7.62
CA ALA A 425 -24.00 -11.66 8.17
C ALA A 425 -23.69 -11.55 9.68
N SER A 426 -23.69 -12.66 10.41
CA SER A 426 -23.36 -12.74 11.84
C SER A 426 -21.87 -12.94 12.16
N GLY A 427 -20.99 -13.00 11.13
CA GLY A 427 -19.54 -13.23 11.28
C GLY A 427 -19.12 -14.69 11.06
N TYR A 428 -20.02 -15.52 10.54
CA TYR A 428 -19.67 -16.86 10.08
C TYR A 428 -18.79 -16.78 8.83
N HIS A 429 -17.69 -17.51 8.85
CA HIS A 429 -16.81 -17.67 7.69
C HIS A 429 -17.14 -18.99 7.03
N PRO A 430 -17.62 -18.98 5.75
CA PRO A 430 -17.79 -20.22 5.01
C PRO A 430 -16.49 -21.02 5.08
N ARG A 431 -16.60 -22.30 5.43
CA ARG A 431 -15.44 -23.20 5.40
C ARG A 431 -14.92 -23.25 3.97
N ASN A 432 -13.60 -23.46 3.81
CA ASN A 432 -12.93 -23.42 2.51
C ASN A 432 -13.39 -24.42 1.45
N ASP A 433 -14.22 -25.33 1.79
CA ASP A 433 -14.90 -26.30 0.94
C ASP A 433 -16.09 -25.69 0.16
N GLU A 434 -16.57 -24.51 0.57
CA GLU A 434 -17.59 -23.77 -0.18
C GLU A 434 -16.93 -22.97 -1.30
N LYS A 435 -17.35 -23.22 -2.53
CA LYS A 435 -16.88 -22.57 -3.76
C LYS A 435 -17.39 -21.11 -3.86
N VAL A 436 -16.94 -20.25 -2.92
CA VAL A 436 -17.35 -18.85 -2.84
C VAL A 436 -16.18 -17.94 -3.13
N ASP A 437 -16.32 -17.11 -4.15
CA ASP A 437 -15.39 -16.03 -4.44
C ASP A 437 -15.78 -14.76 -3.70
N ILE A 438 -14.78 -13.95 -3.36
CA ILE A 438 -14.97 -12.65 -2.74
C ILE A 438 -14.69 -11.54 -3.76
N ILE A 439 -15.67 -10.68 -3.94
CA ILE A 439 -15.53 -9.44 -4.70
C ILE A 439 -15.42 -8.28 -3.70
N HIS A 440 -14.31 -7.57 -3.74
CA HIS A 440 -14.07 -6.44 -2.84
C HIS A 440 -14.52 -5.13 -3.47
N ARG A 441 -15.34 -4.37 -2.74
CA ARG A 441 -15.71 -2.99 -3.07
C ARG A 441 -14.60 -2.06 -2.58
N MET A 442 -13.91 -1.41 -3.52
CA MET A 442 -12.71 -0.59 -3.23
C MET A 442 -13.02 0.68 -2.44
N GLY A 443 -14.29 1.13 -2.43
CA GLY A 443 -14.64 2.45 -1.96
C GLY A 443 -14.10 3.56 -2.86
N ASP A 444 -13.71 3.22 -4.06
CA ASP A 444 -13.27 4.07 -5.16
C ASP A 444 -14.35 4.13 -6.23
N VAL A 445 -14.42 5.23 -6.97
CA VAL A 445 -15.31 5.38 -8.12
C VAL A 445 -14.51 5.57 -9.39
N GLY A 446 -15.04 5.01 -10.48
CA GLY A 446 -14.37 5.05 -11.78
C GLY A 446 -15.23 4.43 -12.86
N TYR A 447 -14.67 4.27 -14.04
CA TYR A 447 -15.36 3.68 -15.17
C TYR A 447 -14.37 3.00 -16.12
N PHE A 448 -14.87 2.08 -16.94
CA PHE A 448 -14.17 1.63 -18.14
C PHE A 448 -14.58 2.48 -19.33
N ASP A 449 -13.61 2.92 -20.13
CA ASP A 449 -13.90 3.48 -21.46
C ASP A 449 -14.17 2.37 -22.49
N GLU A 450 -14.50 2.75 -23.73
CA GLU A 450 -14.80 1.82 -24.81
C GLU A 450 -13.61 0.92 -25.21
N ASP A 451 -12.37 1.35 -24.91
CA ASP A 451 -11.16 0.57 -25.14
C ASP A 451 -10.83 -0.38 -23.95
N GLY A 452 -11.71 -0.45 -22.96
CA GLY A 452 -11.52 -1.26 -21.74
C GLY A 452 -10.42 -0.73 -20.83
N ARG A 453 -10.14 0.58 -20.86
CA ARG A 453 -9.19 1.26 -20.00
C ARG A 453 -9.90 1.76 -18.74
N LEU A 454 -9.30 1.52 -17.59
CA LEU A 454 -9.84 1.92 -16.29
C LEU A 454 -9.45 3.37 -15.96
N TRP A 455 -10.45 4.17 -15.63
CA TRP A 455 -10.32 5.56 -15.19
C TRP A 455 -10.79 5.72 -13.75
N TYR A 456 -9.98 6.33 -12.90
CA TYR A 456 -10.30 6.61 -11.51
C TYR A 456 -10.84 8.03 -11.36
N CYS A 457 -12.02 8.15 -10.75
CA CYS A 457 -12.71 9.42 -10.58
C CYS A 457 -12.67 9.97 -9.14
N GLY A 458 -12.11 9.21 -8.20
CA GLY A 458 -11.95 9.61 -6.81
C GLY A 458 -12.47 8.57 -5.81
N ARG A 459 -12.46 8.94 -4.52
CA ARG A 459 -13.05 8.12 -3.47
C ARG A 459 -14.57 8.28 -3.47
N LYS A 460 -15.29 7.17 -3.27
CA LYS A 460 -16.76 7.18 -3.14
C LYS A 460 -17.22 8.16 -2.04
N SER A 461 -16.52 8.16 -0.90
CA SER A 461 -16.83 9.04 0.24
C SER A 461 -16.54 10.53 0.00
N HIS A 462 -15.73 10.86 -1.00
CA HIS A 462 -15.37 12.25 -1.33
C HIS A 462 -16.21 12.84 -2.47
N ARG A 463 -17.15 12.07 -3.05
CA ARG A 463 -18.07 12.60 -4.04
C ARG A 463 -18.88 13.75 -3.46
N VAL A 464 -19.10 14.79 -4.22
CA VAL A 464 -19.91 15.93 -3.80
C VAL A 464 -21.29 15.78 -4.42
N GLN A 465 -22.27 15.51 -3.56
CA GLN A 465 -23.67 15.44 -3.95
C GLN A 465 -24.26 16.86 -3.96
N THR A 466 -24.57 17.38 -5.14
CA THR A 466 -25.31 18.64 -5.32
C THR A 466 -26.82 18.38 -5.30
N LYS A 467 -27.64 19.42 -5.57
CA LYS A 467 -29.10 19.23 -5.65
C LYS A 467 -29.52 18.35 -6.82
N ASP A 468 -28.78 18.42 -7.93
CA ASP A 468 -29.20 17.83 -9.21
C ASP A 468 -28.21 16.82 -9.77
N ASP A 469 -27.00 16.67 -9.15
CA ASP A 469 -25.90 15.88 -9.72
C ASP A 469 -24.91 15.42 -8.67
N VAL A 470 -23.98 14.56 -9.10
CA VAL A 470 -22.86 14.09 -8.28
C VAL A 470 -21.56 14.45 -8.98
N LEU A 471 -20.69 15.19 -8.28
CA LEU A 471 -19.38 15.55 -8.77
C LEU A 471 -18.30 14.65 -8.18
N PHE A 472 -17.38 14.20 -9.01
CA PHE A 472 -16.27 13.32 -8.63
C PHE A 472 -14.97 14.11 -8.59
N THR A 473 -14.21 13.93 -7.50
CA THR A 473 -13.07 14.79 -7.18
C THR A 473 -12.01 14.81 -8.28
N GLU A 474 -11.56 13.66 -8.75
CA GLU A 474 -10.48 13.63 -9.75
C GLU A 474 -10.92 14.13 -11.14
N GLN A 475 -12.20 14.02 -11.47
CA GLN A 475 -12.70 14.58 -12.72
C GLN A 475 -12.71 16.12 -12.69
N ILE A 476 -13.07 16.70 -11.55
CA ILE A 476 -13.15 18.16 -11.40
C ILE A 476 -11.76 18.75 -11.16
N GLU A 477 -10.99 18.19 -10.23
CA GLU A 477 -9.72 18.76 -9.81
C GLU A 477 -8.68 18.78 -10.93
N ASN A 478 -8.64 17.76 -11.77
CA ASN A 478 -7.69 17.70 -12.89
C ASN A 478 -7.94 18.81 -13.93
N ILE A 479 -9.17 19.28 -14.10
CA ILE A 479 -9.48 20.44 -14.97
C ILE A 479 -8.78 21.69 -14.44
N PHE A 480 -8.90 21.95 -13.14
CA PHE A 480 -8.35 23.16 -12.53
C PHE A 480 -6.85 23.05 -12.25
N ASN A 481 -6.34 21.83 -12.00
CA ASN A 481 -4.91 21.57 -11.86
C ASN A 481 -4.14 21.80 -13.17
N ALA A 482 -4.82 21.88 -14.32
CA ALA A 482 -4.20 22.26 -15.59
C ALA A 482 -3.79 23.75 -15.65
N HIS A 483 -4.24 24.59 -14.72
CA HIS A 483 -3.86 25.99 -14.67
C HIS A 483 -2.40 26.15 -14.20
N PRO A 484 -1.51 26.87 -14.92
CA PRO A 484 -0.07 26.88 -14.68
C PRO A 484 0.37 27.46 -13.32
N GLN A 485 -0.48 28.21 -12.64
CA GLN A 485 -0.20 28.80 -11.33
C GLN A 485 -0.84 28.03 -10.17
N VAL A 486 -1.56 26.97 -10.46
CA VAL A 486 -2.20 26.09 -9.47
C VAL A 486 -1.31 24.89 -9.20
N TYR A 487 -0.90 24.72 -7.95
CA TYR A 487 -0.17 23.54 -7.52
C TYR A 487 -1.10 22.33 -7.40
N ARG A 488 -2.28 22.54 -6.78
CA ARG A 488 -3.33 21.52 -6.68
C ARG A 488 -4.64 22.14 -6.21
N THR A 489 -5.73 21.45 -6.48
CA THR A 489 -7.07 21.81 -6.01
C THR A 489 -7.68 20.69 -5.17
N ALA A 490 -8.73 21.02 -4.41
CA ALA A 490 -9.49 20.04 -3.63
C ALA A 490 -10.98 20.41 -3.63
N LEU A 491 -11.79 19.56 -4.23
CA LEU A 491 -13.24 19.70 -4.24
C LEU A 491 -13.84 19.17 -2.94
N VAL A 492 -14.68 19.99 -2.28
CA VAL A 492 -15.48 19.61 -1.11
C VAL A 492 -16.92 20.09 -1.28
N GLY A 493 -17.84 19.46 -0.57
CA GLY A 493 -19.24 19.87 -0.52
C GLY A 493 -19.57 20.57 0.81
N VAL A 494 -20.25 21.71 0.75
CA VAL A 494 -20.82 22.39 1.91
C VAL A 494 -22.28 22.67 1.60
N ASP A 495 -23.21 22.16 2.40
CA ASP A 495 -24.66 22.31 2.21
C ASP A 495 -25.14 22.00 0.78
N ARG A 496 -24.59 20.96 0.17
CA ARG A 496 -24.81 20.55 -1.23
C ARG A 496 -24.31 21.54 -2.29
N GLU A 497 -23.54 22.54 -1.90
CA GLU A 497 -22.84 23.43 -2.84
C GLU A 497 -21.38 22.98 -2.99
N PRO A 498 -20.87 22.87 -4.23
CA PRO A 498 -19.49 22.50 -4.47
C PRO A 498 -18.54 23.68 -4.22
N VAL A 499 -17.53 23.48 -3.41
CA VAL A 499 -16.48 24.45 -3.08
C VAL A 499 -15.14 23.89 -3.54
N LEU A 500 -14.39 24.68 -4.30
CA LEU A 500 -13.06 24.31 -4.75
C LEU A 500 -11.99 25.06 -3.97
N TRP A 501 -11.23 24.35 -3.17
CA TRP A 501 -10.00 24.87 -2.57
C TRP A 501 -8.86 24.88 -3.57
N VAL A 502 -8.04 25.93 -3.53
CA VAL A 502 -6.90 26.15 -4.43
C VAL A 502 -5.64 26.37 -3.60
N GLU A 503 -4.62 25.59 -3.87
CA GLU A 503 -3.26 25.79 -3.40
C GLU A 503 -2.42 26.24 -4.60
N LEU A 504 -1.76 27.39 -4.50
CA LEU A 504 -0.97 27.95 -5.59
C LEU A 504 0.47 27.43 -5.59
N GLU A 505 1.11 27.48 -6.75
CA GLU A 505 2.53 27.22 -6.90
C GLU A 505 3.37 28.16 -6.02
N LYS A 506 4.51 27.67 -5.58
CA LYS A 506 5.42 28.47 -4.72
C LYS A 506 5.97 29.67 -5.48
N GLY A 507 5.94 30.82 -4.84
CA GLY A 507 6.49 32.05 -5.42
C GLY A 507 5.53 32.81 -6.33
N VAL A 508 4.33 32.31 -6.57
CA VAL A 508 3.29 33.02 -7.33
C VAL A 508 2.89 34.29 -6.57
N LYS A 509 3.11 35.45 -7.21
CA LYS A 509 2.72 36.79 -6.72
C LYS A 509 1.49 37.32 -7.45
N THR A 510 0.65 36.45 -7.95
CA THR A 510 -0.47 36.83 -8.81
C THR A 510 -1.65 37.32 -8.00
N ASP A 511 -2.38 38.26 -8.59
CA ASP A 511 -3.68 38.69 -8.09
C ASP A 511 -4.66 37.51 -8.08
N LYS A 512 -5.23 37.24 -6.90
CA LYS A 512 -6.20 36.17 -6.74
C LYS A 512 -7.46 36.35 -7.59
N GLU A 513 -7.86 37.58 -7.82
CA GLU A 513 -9.05 37.91 -8.65
C GLU A 513 -8.83 37.47 -10.10
N LYS A 514 -7.61 37.65 -10.62
CA LYS A 514 -7.26 37.20 -11.96
C LYS A 514 -7.28 35.66 -12.03
N ILE A 515 -6.69 34.97 -11.03
CA ILE A 515 -6.74 33.51 -10.99
C ILE A 515 -8.19 33.01 -10.93
N ILE A 516 -9.04 33.61 -10.11
CA ILE A 516 -10.46 33.26 -10.05
C ILE A 516 -11.15 33.45 -11.41
N ALA A 517 -10.84 34.51 -12.14
CA ALA A 517 -11.40 34.74 -13.48
C ALA A 517 -10.95 33.63 -14.47
N ASP A 518 -9.68 33.27 -14.43
CA ASP A 518 -9.13 32.18 -15.25
C ASP A 518 -9.78 30.84 -14.90
N LEU A 519 -9.93 30.52 -13.59
CA LEU A 519 -10.58 29.30 -13.13
C LEU A 519 -12.07 29.26 -13.50
N LYS A 520 -12.79 30.42 -13.46
CA LYS A 520 -14.17 30.50 -13.94
C LYS A 520 -14.27 30.25 -15.44
N THR A 521 -13.29 30.69 -16.21
CA THR A 521 -13.22 30.43 -17.65
C THR A 521 -13.01 28.92 -17.91
N LEU A 522 -12.11 28.27 -17.17
CA LEU A 522 -11.92 26.82 -17.22
C LEU A 522 -13.22 26.08 -16.83
N ALA A 523 -13.88 26.51 -15.76
CA ALA A 523 -15.15 25.92 -15.34
C ALA A 523 -16.23 26.01 -16.44
N ALA A 524 -16.33 27.13 -17.11
CA ALA A 524 -17.32 27.34 -18.18
C ALA A 524 -17.06 26.49 -19.42
N ALA A 525 -15.78 26.16 -19.70
CA ALA A 525 -15.39 25.32 -20.83
C ALA A 525 -15.69 23.82 -20.63
N HIS A 526 -15.95 23.39 -19.38
CA HIS A 526 -16.18 21.99 -19.04
C HIS A 526 -17.55 21.79 -18.37
N PRO A 527 -18.50 21.09 -18.99
CA PRO A 527 -19.86 20.91 -18.46
C PRO A 527 -19.91 20.43 -17.03
N GLN A 528 -19.06 19.43 -16.68
CA GLN A 528 -18.98 18.86 -15.32
C GLN A 528 -18.45 19.85 -14.27
N ALA A 529 -17.61 20.83 -14.68
CA ALA A 529 -17.03 21.84 -13.79
C ALA A 529 -17.86 23.15 -13.75
N SER A 530 -18.82 23.32 -14.63
CA SER A 530 -19.60 24.59 -14.80
C SER A 530 -20.38 25.00 -13.54
N ARG A 531 -20.60 24.07 -12.62
CA ARG A 531 -21.25 24.31 -11.31
C ARG A 531 -20.32 24.86 -10.25
N ILE A 532 -18.99 24.83 -10.46
CA ILE A 532 -18.02 25.34 -9.50
C ILE A 532 -18.02 26.89 -9.57
N ARG A 533 -18.53 27.52 -8.54
CA ARG A 533 -18.63 28.98 -8.43
C ARG A 533 -17.83 29.56 -7.27
N ILE A 534 -17.54 28.74 -6.24
CA ILE A 534 -16.88 29.16 -5.02
C ILE A 534 -15.43 28.62 -5.06
N PHE A 535 -14.48 29.58 -5.06
CA PHE A 535 -13.04 29.30 -5.05
C PHE A 535 -12.44 29.88 -3.77
N LEU A 536 -11.86 29.00 -2.93
CA LEU A 536 -11.19 29.37 -1.69
C LEU A 536 -9.70 29.06 -1.78
N PHE A 537 -8.86 29.87 -1.15
CA PHE A 537 -7.41 29.73 -1.24
C PHE A 537 -6.82 29.34 0.10
N LEU A 538 -5.95 28.35 0.09
CA LEU A 538 -5.17 27.95 1.25
C LEU A 538 -3.69 27.87 0.87
N LYS A 539 -2.80 28.39 1.73
CA LYS A 539 -1.36 28.41 1.48
C LYS A 539 -0.76 27.01 1.40
N LYS A 540 -1.33 26.06 2.15
CA LYS A 540 -0.94 24.65 2.17
C LYS A 540 -2.11 23.80 2.63
N PHE A 541 -2.45 22.76 1.87
CA PHE A 541 -3.50 21.83 2.24
C PHE A 541 -3.12 20.95 3.41
N PRO A 542 -4.07 20.57 4.28
CA PRO A 542 -3.89 19.51 5.25
C PRO A 542 -3.76 18.17 4.51
N THR A 543 -2.62 17.49 4.73
CA THR A 543 -2.31 16.21 4.07
C THR A 543 -1.88 15.17 5.09
N ASP A 544 -1.92 13.91 4.69
CA ASP A 544 -1.35 12.83 5.47
C ASP A 544 0.19 12.96 5.57
N VAL A 545 0.74 12.53 6.70
CA VAL A 545 2.17 12.68 7.00
C VAL A 545 3.05 11.80 6.10
N ARG A 546 2.52 10.68 5.64
CA ARG A 546 3.29 9.66 4.91
C ARG A 546 3.51 10.00 3.44
N HIS A 547 2.42 10.32 2.76
CA HIS A 547 2.44 10.50 1.30
C HIS A 547 2.46 11.97 0.89
N ASN A 548 2.14 12.89 1.82
CA ASN A 548 1.95 14.33 1.56
C ASN A 548 1.04 14.62 0.34
N SER A 549 0.34 13.60 -0.13
CA SER A 549 -0.51 13.62 -1.31
C SER A 549 -1.99 13.40 -0.98
N LYS A 550 -2.29 12.63 0.08
CA LYS A 550 -3.67 12.39 0.49
C LYS A 550 -4.20 13.60 1.25
N ILE A 551 -5.04 14.39 0.58
CA ILE A 551 -5.68 15.59 1.15
C ILE A 551 -6.72 15.16 2.18
N ILE A 552 -6.69 15.78 3.38
CA ILE A 552 -7.69 15.57 4.44
C ILE A 552 -8.86 16.50 4.16
N ARG A 553 -9.83 16.03 3.35
CA ARG A 553 -10.95 16.82 2.85
C ARG A 553 -11.94 17.24 3.94
N GLU A 554 -12.08 16.43 4.97
CA GLU A 554 -12.92 16.73 6.13
C GLU A 554 -12.52 18.07 6.77
N LYS A 555 -11.21 18.31 6.94
CA LYS A 555 -10.70 19.59 7.44
C LYS A 555 -10.96 20.75 6.50
N LEU A 556 -10.91 20.50 5.19
CA LEU A 556 -11.22 21.54 4.20
C LEU A 556 -12.71 21.87 4.18
N THR A 557 -13.58 20.87 4.40
CA THR A 557 -15.03 21.08 4.57
C THR A 557 -15.32 21.92 5.81
N GLU A 558 -14.72 21.58 6.96
CA GLU A 558 -14.85 22.35 8.21
C GLU A 558 -14.42 23.81 8.02
N LEU A 559 -13.28 24.04 7.35
CA LEU A 559 -12.81 25.39 7.04
C LEU A 559 -13.76 26.12 6.10
N ALA A 560 -14.31 25.48 5.08
CA ALA A 560 -15.23 26.10 4.13
C ALA A 560 -16.57 26.48 4.77
N THR A 561 -17.05 25.71 5.76
CA THR A 561 -18.27 26.01 6.51
C THR A 561 -18.11 27.24 7.42
N ALA A 562 -16.87 27.60 7.77
CA ALA A 562 -16.57 28.78 8.61
C ALA A 562 -16.41 30.08 7.79
N TYR A 563 -16.40 30.00 6.45
CA TYR A 563 -16.37 31.14 5.52
C TYR A 563 -17.79 31.56 5.13
#